data_a48abc7c03261db17c6ac3823dca94ee
#
_entry.id   a48abc7c03261db17c6ac3823dca94ee
#
_cell.length_a   1.000
_cell.length_b   1.000
_cell.length_c   1.000
_cell.angle_alpha   90.00
_cell.angle_beta   90.00
_cell.angle_gamma   90.00
#
_symmetry.space_group_name_H-M   'P 1'
#
loop_
_entity.id
_entity.type
_entity.pdbx_description
1 polymer ?
#
loop_
_entity_poly.entity_id
_entity_poly.type
_entity_poly.pdbx_seq_one_letter_code
_entity_poly.pdbx_strand_id
1 'polypeptide(L)'
;MPACKDPRWAYGALAWLIFFVVSHVVLVFYPGDDPTDGGPWSLRAYVIFNVVLISVSAAGAVVVHATVRPWARHLPRWLLLPPLLAGSILLVIRGVPGMVENLLMVTGVRRGGFVGADDISTGEFWAGLGINTYFFLGAVLLVGTTVSYGRRRS
;
A
#
# COMPACT_ATOMS: atom_id res chain seq x y z
N MET A 1 -17.06 7.37 21.76
CA MET A 1 -16.85 6.05 21.13
C MET A 1 -16.29 6.27 19.73
N PRO A 2 -15.28 5.49 19.25
CA PRO A 2 -14.69 5.66 17.94
C PRO A 2 -15.68 5.45 16.79
N ALA A 3 -15.35 5.98 15.60
CA ALA A 3 -16.21 5.86 14.43
C ALA A 3 -16.13 4.48 13.76
N CYS A 4 -15.10 3.71 14.02
CA CYS A 4 -14.88 2.35 13.55
C CYS A 4 -15.24 1.33 14.63
N LYS A 5 -15.86 0.19 14.27
CA LYS A 5 -16.25 -0.85 15.23
C LYS A 5 -15.01 -1.51 15.85
N ASP A 6 -14.00 -1.76 15.05
CA ASP A 6 -12.68 -2.25 15.51
C ASP A 6 -11.58 -1.28 15.02
N PRO A 7 -11.08 -0.41 15.91
CA PRO A 7 -10.10 0.61 15.54
C PRO A 7 -8.71 0.04 15.24
N ARG A 8 -8.42 -1.23 15.59
CA ARG A 8 -7.10 -1.85 15.38
C ARG A 8 -6.72 -1.89 13.89
N TRP A 9 -7.68 -2.21 13.03
CA TRP A 9 -7.48 -2.19 11.57
C TRP A 9 -7.07 -0.81 11.07
N ALA A 10 -7.76 0.23 11.53
CA ALA A 10 -7.48 1.59 11.11
C ALA A 10 -6.13 2.10 11.63
N TYR A 11 -5.75 1.76 12.86
CA TYR A 11 -4.40 2.12 13.36
C TYR A 11 -3.31 1.36 12.63
N GLY A 12 -3.50 0.08 12.32
CA GLY A 12 -2.57 -0.69 11.50
C GLY A 12 -2.43 -0.11 10.09
N ALA A 13 -3.56 0.21 9.43
CA ALA A 13 -3.55 0.85 8.10
C ALA A 13 -2.89 2.23 8.13
N LEU A 14 -3.12 3.02 9.19
CA LEU A 14 -2.49 4.32 9.35
C LEU A 14 -0.96 4.19 9.50
N ALA A 15 -0.50 3.28 10.35
CA ALA A 15 0.93 3.03 10.52
C ALA A 15 1.58 2.56 9.22
N TRP A 16 0.91 1.67 8.47
CA TRP A 16 1.37 1.21 7.16
C TRP A 16 1.46 2.36 6.15
N LEU A 17 0.44 3.23 6.08
CA LEU A 17 0.43 4.40 5.17
C LEU A 17 1.51 5.42 5.55
N ILE A 18 1.73 5.68 6.83
CA ILE A 18 2.81 6.57 7.29
C ILE A 18 4.17 6.00 6.88
N PHE A 19 4.41 4.70 7.09
CA PHE A 19 5.64 4.06 6.66
C PHE A 19 5.82 4.14 5.14
N PHE A 20 4.76 3.93 4.37
CA PHE A 20 4.77 4.07 2.91
C PHE A 20 5.16 5.48 2.47
N VAL A 21 4.54 6.51 3.06
CA VAL A 21 4.84 7.91 2.75
C VAL A 21 6.30 8.23 3.09
N VAL A 22 6.76 7.86 4.29
CA VAL A 22 8.13 8.14 4.74
C VAL A 22 9.14 7.45 3.83
N SER A 23 8.94 6.18 3.49
CA SER A 23 9.86 5.44 2.61
C SER A 23 9.94 6.07 1.21
N HIS A 24 8.82 6.51 0.64
CA HIS A 24 8.82 7.17 -0.68
C HIS A 24 9.42 8.58 -0.63
N VAL A 25 9.24 9.31 0.47
CA VAL A 25 9.96 10.59 0.69
C VAL A 25 11.47 10.34 0.73
N VAL A 26 11.92 9.33 1.48
CA VAL A 26 13.35 8.97 1.53
C VAL A 26 13.87 8.60 0.14
N LEU A 27 13.14 7.79 -0.64
CA LEU A 27 13.52 7.41 -2.00
C LEU A 27 13.61 8.60 -2.97
N VAL A 28 12.81 9.65 -2.79
CA VAL A 28 12.91 10.87 -3.61
C VAL A 28 14.20 11.64 -3.32
N PHE A 29 14.63 11.72 -2.06
CA PHE A 29 15.83 12.47 -1.66
C PHE A 29 17.11 11.63 -1.74
N TYR A 30 16.99 10.32 -1.61
CA TYR A 30 18.11 9.36 -1.62
C TYR A 30 17.75 8.18 -2.54
N PRO A 31 17.77 8.40 -3.87
CA PRO A 31 17.31 7.39 -4.83
C PRO A 31 18.22 6.14 -4.90
N GLY A 32 19.34 6.10 -4.20
CA GLY A 32 20.33 5.03 -4.30
C GLY A 32 21.12 5.13 -5.60
N ASP A 33 21.35 3.99 -6.24
CA ASP A 33 21.88 3.94 -7.62
C ASP A 33 20.90 4.64 -8.56
N ASP A 34 21.38 5.22 -9.66
CA ASP A 34 20.56 6.02 -10.57
C ASP A 34 19.26 5.27 -10.94
N PRO A 35 18.07 5.75 -10.48
CA PRO A 35 16.81 5.06 -10.74
C PRO A 35 16.44 5.05 -12.23
N THR A 36 17.22 5.72 -13.05
CA THR A 36 17.04 5.81 -14.51
C THR A 36 18.04 4.95 -15.27
N ASP A 37 19.02 4.36 -14.58
CA ASP A 37 20.04 3.53 -15.20
C ASP A 37 19.42 2.23 -15.75
N GLY A 38 19.45 2.11 -17.09
CA GLY A 38 18.87 0.98 -17.80
C GLY A 38 17.34 0.89 -17.84
N GLY A 39 16.61 1.82 -17.22
CA GLY A 39 15.14 1.82 -17.17
C GLY A 39 14.48 2.77 -18.17
N PRO A 40 13.17 2.57 -18.45
CA PRO A 40 12.41 3.45 -19.37
C PRO A 40 12.02 4.80 -18.73
N TRP A 41 12.39 5.04 -17.48
CA TRP A 41 11.96 6.20 -16.70
C TRP A 41 13.01 7.31 -16.74
N SER A 42 12.62 8.53 -17.08
CA SER A 42 13.45 9.70 -16.83
C SER A 42 13.39 10.07 -15.33
N LEU A 43 14.44 10.70 -14.80
CA LEU A 43 14.47 11.19 -13.42
C LEU A 43 13.23 12.04 -13.08
N ARG A 44 12.81 12.89 -14.03
CA ARG A 44 11.59 13.70 -13.86
C ARG A 44 10.33 12.84 -13.71
N ALA A 45 10.18 11.80 -14.53
CA ALA A 45 9.04 10.89 -14.45
C ALA A 45 9.03 10.11 -13.12
N TYR A 46 10.20 9.65 -12.67
CA TYR A 46 10.38 8.99 -11.38
C TYR A 46 9.96 9.90 -10.21
N VAL A 47 10.44 11.14 -10.19
CA VAL A 47 10.10 12.11 -9.13
C VAL A 47 8.60 12.42 -9.14
N ILE A 48 8.01 12.70 -10.31
CA ILE A 48 6.57 12.97 -10.44
C ILE A 48 5.74 11.78 -9.92
N PHE A 49 6.11 10.56 -10.31
CA PHE A 49 5.42 9.35 -9.88
C PHE A 49 5.45 9.20 -8.34
N ASN A 50 6.61 9.38 -7.72
CA ASN A 50 6.74 9.30 -6.26
C ASN A 50 5.96 10.41 -5.55
N VAL A 51 5.99 11.65 -6.05
CA VAL A 51 5.21 12.77 -5.49
C VAL A 51 3.72 12.47 -5.54
N VAL A 52 3.21 11.91 -6.64
CA VAL A 52 1.81 11.49 -6.77
C VAL A 52 1.48 10.40 -5.75
N LEU A 53 2.32 9.35 -5.63
CA LEU A 53 2.14 8.28 -4.65
C LEU A 53 2.12 8.80 -3.21
N ILE A 54 3.06 9.67 -2.85
CA ILE A 54 3.13 10.31 -1.53
C ILE A 54 1.83 11.08 -1.27
N SER A 55 1.39 11.90 -2.23
CA SER A 55 0.21 12.75 -2.07
C SER A 55 -1.08 11.93 -1.88
N VAL A 56 -1.27 10.91 -2.71
CA VAL A 56 -2.44 10.01 -2.62
C VAL A 56 -2.42 9.21 -1.33
N SER A 57 -1.25 8.72 -0.92
CA SER A 57 -1.12 7.93 0.32
C SER A 57 -1.29 8.81 1.57
N ALA A 58 -0.79 10.04 1.56
CA ALA A 58 -1.01 11.01 2.63
C ALA A 58 -2.50 11.36 2.76
N ALA A 59 -3.20 11.60 1.65
CA ALA A 59 -4.64 11.80 1.64
C ALA A 59 -5.38 10.56 2.19
N GLY A 60 -4.95 9.35 1.79
CA GLY A 60 -5.46 8.08 2.32
C GLY A 60 -5.25 7.97 3.84
N ALA A 61 -4.09 8.37 4.35
CA ALA A 61 -3.81 8.39 5.79
C ALA A 61 -4.75 9.32 6.56
N VAL A 62 -5.06 10.50 6.01
CA VAL A 62 -6.05 11.44 6.58
C VAL A 62 -7.44 10.80 6.63
N VAL A 63 -7.87 10.13 5.55
CA VAL A 63 -9.16 9.44 5.49
C VAL A 63 -9.22 8.31 6.52
N VAL A 64 -8.19 7.46 6.60
CA VAL A 64 -8.10 6.38 7.60
C VAL A 64 -8.10 6.95 9.01
N HIS A 65 -7.32 8.00 9.27
CA HIS A 65 -7.29 8.67 10.57
C HIS A 65 -8.67 9.20 10.98
N ALA A 66 -9.40 9.80 10.03
CA ALA A 66 -10.77 10.28 10.27
C ALA A 66 -11.69 9.15 10.78
N THR A 67 -11.53 7.91 10.30
CA THR A 67 -12.41 6.79 10.71
C THR A 67 -12.34 6.47 12.20
N VAL A 68 -11.25 6.82 12.89
CA VAL A 68 -11.07 6.56 14.34
C VAL A 68 -11.39 7.77 15.20
N ARG A 69 -11.64 8.95 14.61
CA ARG A 69 -11.91 10.19 15.35
C ARG A 69 -13.40 10.41 15.59
N PRO A 70 -13.78 10.93 16.79
CA PRO A 70 -15.19 11.17 17.12
C PRO A 70 -15.84 12.24 16.23
N TRP A 71 -15.10 13.26 15.79
CA TRP A 71 -15.62 14.32 14.92
C TRP A 71 -16.05 13.81 13.54
N ALA A 72 -15.42 12.74 13.04
CA ALA A 72 -15.77 12.17 11.74
C ALA A 72 -17.14 11.48 11.71
N ARG A 73 -17.83 11.35 12.86
CA ARG A 73 -19.21 10.87 12.91
C ARG A 73 -20.20 11.84 12.24
N HIS A 74 -19.84 13.11 12.20
CA HIS A 74 -20.63 14.16 11.54
C HIS A 74 -20.41 14.20 10.03
N LEU A 75 -19.33 13.54 9.55
CA LEU A 75 -19.07 13.45 8.11
C LEU A 75 -20.02 12.46 7.44
N PRO A 76 -20.57 12.79 6.28
CA PRO A 76 -21.40 11.88 5.52
C PRO A 76 -20.55 10.67 5.04
N ARG A 77 -21.15 9.49 5.01
CA ARG A 77 -20.47 8.24 4.64
C ARG A 77 -19.84 8.26 3.25
N TRP A 78 -20.51 8.93 2.32
CA TRP A 78 -20.03 9.03 0.95
C TRP A 78 -18.70 9.77 0.82
N LEU A 79 -18.29 10.52 1.85
CA LEU A 79 -17.00 11.22 1.85
C LEU A 79 -15.84 10.30 2.22
N LEU A 80 -16.05 9.34 3.13
CA LEU A 80 -14.99 8.46 3.65
C LEU A 80 -15.00 7.07 3.01
N LEU A 81 -16.17 6.52 2.68
CA LEU A 81 -16.27 5.16 2.18
C LEU A 81 -15.69 4.97 0.76
N PRO A 82 -15.96 5.85 -0.23
CA PRO A 82 -15.40 5.69 -1.57
C PRO A 82 -13.87 5.70 -1.61
N PRO A 83 -13.15 6.64 -0.97
CA PRO A 83 -11.69 6.59 -0.97
C PRO A 83 -11.12 5.37 -0.24
N LEU A 84 -11.77 4.89 0.83
CA LEU A 84 -11.39 3.63 1.49
C LEU A 84 -11.57 2.43 0.57
N LEU A 85 -12.69 2.35 -0.16
CA LEU A 85 -12.95 1.29 -1.14
C LEU A 85 -11.94 1.36 -2.29
N ALA A 86 -11.71 2.53 -2.87
CA ALA A 86 -10.76 2.72 -3.97
C ALA A 86 -9.35 2.29 -3.55
N GLY A 87 -8.86 2.75 -2.39
CA GLY A 87 -7.57 2.33 -1.85
C GLY A 87 -7.49 0.83 -1.57
N SER A 88 -8.57 0.24 -1.02
CA SER A 88 -8.65 -1.21 -0.79
C SER A 88 -8.56 -2.00 -2.08
N ILE A 89 -9.29 -1.60 -3.13
CA ILE A 89 -9.28 -2.25 -4.44
C ILE A 89 -7.87 -2.16 -5.05
N LEU A 90 -7.25 -0.99 -5.06
CA LEU A 90 -5.90 -0.81 -5.60
C LEU A 90 -4.88 -1.70 -4.89
N LEU A 91 -4.92 -1.75 -3.55
CA LEU A 91 -4.01 -2.60 -2.79
C LEU A 91 -4.28 -4.10 -2.97
N VAL A 92 -5.55 -4.51 -3.12
CA VAL A 92 -5.89 -5.90 -3.43
C VAL A 92 -5.38 -6.30 -4.81
N ILE A 93 -5.57 -5.46 -5.83
CA ILE A 93 -5.06 -5.69 -7.20
C ILE A 93 -3.54 -5.81 -7.20
N ARG A 94 -2.83 -5.03 -6.37
CA ARG A 94 -1.35 -5.08 -6.28
C ARG A 94 -0.86 -6.19 -5.36
N GLY A 95 -1.49 -6.37 -4.20
CA GLY A 95 -0.97 -7.22 -3.13
C GLY A 95 -1.32 -8.69 -3.30
N VAL A 96 -2.54 -9.02 -3.78
CA VAL A 96 -2.95 -10.44 -3.91
C VAL A 96 -2.15 -11.16 -4.99
N PRO A 97 -2.01 -10.64 -6.22
CA PRO A 97 -1.15 -11.28 -7.23
C PRO A 97 0.31 -11.39 -6.77
N GLY A 98 0.86 -10.36 -6.12
CA GLY A 98 2.21 -10.41 -5.58
C GLY A 98 2.39 -11.49 -4.52
N MET A 99 1.41 -11.70 -3.64
CA MET A 99 1.46 -12.78 -2.66
C MET A 99 1.35 -14.17 -3.28
N VAL A 100 0.52 -14.32 -4.33
CA VAL A 100 0.46 -15.56 -5.12
C VAL A 100 1.81 -15.83 -5.77
N GLU A 101 2.44 -14.82 -6.35
CA GLU A 101 3.78 -14.93 -6.93
C GLU A 101 4.81 -15.35 -5.90
N ASN A 102 4.82 -14.76 -4.70
CA ASN A 102 5.67 -15.19 -3.60
C ASN A 102 5.50 -16.69 -3.29
N LEU A 103 4.27 -17.17 -3.22
CA LEU A 103 3.99 -18.59 -2.98
C LEU A 103 4.53 -19.49 -4.10
N LEU A 104 4.36 -19.11 -5.36
CA LEU A 104 4.88 -19.86 -6.50
C LEU A 104 6.41 -19.91 -6.50
N MET A 105 7.07 -18.83 -6.11
CA MET A 105 8.53 -18.76 -6.00
C MET A 105 9.06 -19.61 -4.84
N VAL A 106 8.48 -19.46 -3.64
CA VAL A 106 8.93 -20.18 -2.43
C VAL A 106 8.68 -21.68 -2.54
N THR A 107 7.58 -22.08 -3.20
CA THR A 107 7.28 -23.53 -3.43
C THR A 107 8.07 -24.13 -4.58
N GLY A 108 8.84 -23.33 -5.33
CA GLY A 108 9.64 -23.79 -6.48
C GLY A 108 8.81 -24.16 -7.72
N VAL A 109 7.50 -23.86 -7.70
CA VAL A 109 6.62 -24.03 -8.88
C VAL A 109 7.07 -23.09 -9.99
N ARG A 110 7.43 -21.87 -9.64
CA ARG A 110 8.07 -20.91 -10.53
C ARG A 110 9.54 -20.81 -10.20
N ARG A 111 10.38 -20.82 -11.24
CA ARG A 111 11.84 -20.68 -11.15
C ARG A 111 12.29 -19.53 -12.05
N GLY A 112 13.38 -18.87 -11.70
CA GLY A 112 14.05 -17.88 -12.55
C GLY A 112 13.68 -16.42 -12.30
N GLY A 113 12.73 -16.09 -11.39
CA GLY A 113 12.46 -14.69 -11.03
C GLY A 113 10.98 -14.34 -10.94
N PHE A 114 10.69 -13.08 -10.61
CA PHE A 114 9.34 -12.53 -10.55
C PHE A 114 8.82 -12.21 -11.97
N VAL A 115 7.52 -11.95 -12.11
CA VAL A 115 6.93 -11.54 -13.39
C VAL A 115 7.63 -10.28 -13.90
N GLY A 116 8.27 -10.38 -15.06
CA GLY A 116 8.99 -9.27 -15.68
C GLY A 116 10.44 -9.07 -15.19
N ALA A 117 10.98 -10.00 -14.39
CA ALA A 117 12.37 -9.96 -13.91
C ALA A 117 12.90 -11.40 -13.82
N ASP A 118 13.60 -11.82 -14.86
CA ASP A 118 14.28 -13.13 -14.92
C ASP A 118 15.74 -12.97 -14.44
N ASP A 119 16.36 -14.08 -14.00
CA ASP A 119 17.76 -14.13 -13.54
C ASP A 119 18.12 -13.16 -12.40
N ILE A 120 17.21 -13.03 -11.44
CA ILE A 120 17.37 -12.14 -10.28
C ILE A 120 18.44 -12.66 -9.30
N SER A 121 19.18 -11.76 -8.70
CA SER A 121 20.08 -12.03 -7.60
C SER A 121 19.34 -12.48 -6.32
N THR A 122 20.06 -13.10 -5.40
CA THR A 122 19.49 -13.47 -4.08
C THR A 122 18.94 -12.24 -3.32
N GLY A 123 19.58 -11.08 -3.45
CA GLY A 123 19.11 -9.84 -2.82
C GLY A 123 17.79 -9.36 -3.41
N GLU A 124 17.68 -9.34 -4.73
CA GLU A 124 16.44 -8.97 -5.44
C GLU A 124 15.29 -9.96 -5.14
N PHE A 125 15.60 -11.25 -4.99
CA PHE A 125 14.62 -12.24 -4.57
C PHE A 125 14.01 -11.89 -3.21
N TRP A 126 14.83 -11.63 -2.19
CA TRP A 126 14.33 -11.26 -0.86
C TRP A 126 13.63 -9.91 -0.84
N ALA A 127 14.13 -8.93 -1.60
CA ALA A 127 13.48 -7.64 -1.75
C ALA A 127 12.09 -7.78 -2.39
N GLY A 128 11.96 -8.57 -3.46
CA GLY A 128 10.70 -8.85 -4.13
C GLY A 128 9.68 -9.52 -3.21
N LEU A 129 10.10 -10.56 -2.46
CA LEU A 129 9.25 -11.20 -1.45
C LEU A 129 8.78 -10.20 -0.39
N GLY A 130 9.68 -9.35 0.08
CA GLY A 130 9.38 -8.31 1.07
C GLY A 130 8.37 -7.30 0.54
N ILE A 131 8.57 -6.77 -0.66
CA ILE A 131 7.69 -5.79 -1.30
C ILE A 131 6.29 -6.36 -1.52
N ASN A 132 6.18 -7.57 -2.06
CA ASN A 132 4.89 -8.20 -2.30
C ASN A 132 4.12 -8.46 -1.00
N THR A 133 4.82 -8.97 0.04
CA THR A 133 4.25 -9.17 1.38
C THR A 133 3.79 -7.85 2.01
N TYR A 134 4.56 -6.79 1.84
CA TYR A 134 4.25 -5.46 2.33
C TYR A 134 2.95 -4.91 1.71
N PHE A 135 2.77 -5.03 0.39
CA PHE A 135 1.53 -4.61 -0.28
C PHE A 135 0.34 -5.47 0.10
N PHE A 136 0.53 -6.78 0.26
CA PHE A 136 -0.52 -7.68 0.73
C PHE A 136 -0.98 -7.32 2.16
N LEU A 137 -0.05 -7.04 3.07
CA LEU A 137 -0.36 -6.57 4.42
C LEU A 137 -1.18 -5.27 4.38
N GLY A 138 -0.79 -4.31 3.55
CA GLY A 138 -1.54 -3.07 3.33
C GLY A 138 -2.96 -3.32 2.85
N ALA A 139 -3.15 -4.26 1.91
CA ALA A 139 -4.47 -4.68 1.43
C ALA A 139 -5.34 -5.22 2.57
N VAL A 140 -4.82 -6.15 3.38
CA VAL A 140 -5.53 -6.74 4.52
C VAL A 140 -5.95 -5.67 5.53
N LEU A 141 -5.04 -4.75 5.89
CA LEU A 141 -5.29 -3.68 6.85
C LEU A 141 -6.35 -2.69 6.35
N LEU A 142 -6.27 -2.29 5.08
CA LEU A 142 -7.19 -1.31 4.53
C LEU A 142 -8.58 -1.91 4.26
N VAL A 143 -8.66 -3.16 3.78
CA VAL A 143 -9.92 -3.90 3.66
C VAL A 143 -10.57 -4.09 5.04
N GLY A 144 -9.80 -4.51 6.04
CA GLY A 144 -10.27 -4.63 7.42
C GLY A 144 -10.85 -3.30 7.96
N THR A 145 -10.16 -2.18 7.68
CA THR A 145 -10.63 -0.83 8.02
C THR A 145 -11.94 -0.50 7.32
N THR A 146 -12.02 -0.75 6.02
CA THR A 146 -13.20 -0.45 5.19
C THR A 146 -14.42 -1.24 5.65
N VAL A 147 -14.26 -2.55 5.89
CA VAL A 147 -15.32 -3.43 6.40
C VAL A 147 -15.77 -3.01 7.81
N SER A 148 -14.80 -2.74 8.70
CA SER A 148 -15.08 -2.31 10.07
C SER A 148 -15.81 -0.96 10.11
N TYR A 149 -15.47 -0.03 9.22
CA TYR A 149 -16.17 1.24 9.07
C TYR A 149 -17.56 1.06 8.45
N GLY A 150 -17.71 0.17 7.45
CA GLY A 150 -18.98 -0.12 6.79
C GLY A 150 -20.04 -0.73 7.70
N ARG A 151 -19.66 -1.70 8.57
CA ARG A 151 -20.55 -2.45 9.47
C ARG A 151 -21.13 -1.65 10.66
N ARG A 152 -20.82 -0.39 10.76
CA ARG A 152 -21.16 0.44 11.93
C ARG A 152 -22.65 0.76 12.09
N ARG A 153 -23.49 0.54 11.07
CA ARG A 153 -24.92 0.95 11.03
C ARG A 153 -25.85 -0.12 10.49
N SER A 154 -25.56 -1.37 10.71
CA SER A 154 -26.56 -2.42 10.58
C SER A 154 -27.23 -2.65 11.92
#